data_b461f7478aaaa080e33f428e6677e6f4
#
_entry.id   b461f7478aaaa080e33f428e6677e6f4
#
_cell.length_a   1.000
_cell.length_b   1.000
_cell.length_c   1.000
_cell.angle_alpha   90.00
_cell.angle_beta   90.00
_cell.angle_gamma   90.00
#
_symmetry.space_group_name_H-M   'P 1'
#
loop_
_entity.id
_entity.type
_entity.pdbx_description
1 polymer ?
#
loop_
_entity_poly.entity_id
_entity_poly.type
_entity_poly.pdbx_seq_one_letter_code
_entity_poly.pdbx_strand_id
1 'polypeptide(L)'
;MDTPPLADGRNYTTEQILAICSIVFVVAILVIGSSVGIIRDFAEESISESDYGNGPEYGYRLDLDSDVFENLGANRGYSPGPSYPSFSSTVFVEGECIHDRGYYCGGSGVVISTRWVLTAAHVADQLVVSETYVLTGSDFENPEGVYQVSYIHIHPSWEGESASALGHGYDIALLELSSSLNFGYVATWVSDAGVDRDLIGDNIFMSGFGDLDDEYAECSPSCLEDGNGYYSQRRAWSNVLDRITTIGTQGAGFVIYDFDSPDRKNNSLRSGNSGFSFDQGDYSYAGDGDSSSNPTYFEGTGVPGDSGGPVFAKIGDEWSVIGITSHGGEYSDYGDVSFNTRVSTHSDWICSISKPGRPISGCT
;
A
#
# COMPACT_ATOMS: atom_id res chain seq x y z
N MET A 1 -8.45 32.59 2.06
CA MET A 1 -9.18 31.97 3.19
C MET A 1 -8.14 31.13 3.93
N ASP A 2 -8.05 31.30 5.23
CA ASP A 2 -7.07 30.54 6.01
C ASP A 2 -7.57 29.11 6.15
N THR A 3 -6.79 28.14 5.68
CA THR A 3 -7.03 26.73 5.93
C THR A 3 -7.03 26.45 7.44
N PRO A 4 -7.90 25.58 7.96
CA PRO A 4 -7.85 25.22 9.36
C PRO A 4 -6.51 24.54 9.69
N PRO A 5 -5.93 24.79 10.89
CA PRO A 5 -4.69 24.16 11.28
C PRO A 5 -4.91 22.65 11.45
N LEU A 6 -3.98 21.84 10.96
CA LEU A 6 -3.91 20.42 11.28
C LEU A 6 -3.69 20.23 12.80
N ALA A 7 -3.94 19.02 13.30
CA ALA A 7 -3.87 18.69 14.72
C ALA A 7 -2.50 19.01 15.38
N ASP A 8 -1.44 19.12 14.59
CA ASP A 8 -0.09 19.51 15.05
C ASP A 8 0.15 21.03 15.05
N GLY A 9 -0.84 21.84 14.66
CA GLY A 9 -0.76 23.31 14.59
C GLY A 9 -0.05 23.85 13.36
N ARG A 10 0.26 23.01 12.35
CA ARG A 10 0.81 23.47 11.08
C ARG A 10 -0.30 24.06 10.20
N ASN A 11 -0.04 25.22 9.61
CA ASN A 11 -0.91 25.84 8.61
C ASN A 11 -0.27 25.62 7.25
N TYR A 12 -0.84 24.72 6.45
CA TYR A 12 -0.41 24.53 5.07
C TYR A 12 -1.01 25.65 4.19
N THR A 13 -0.21 26.15 3.28
CA THR A 13 -0.72 27.02 2.22
C THR A 13 -1.41 26.16 1.16
N THR A 14 -2.35 26.75 0.43
CA THR A 14 -3.01 26.08 -0.70
C THR A 14 -2.00 25.48 -1.69
N GLU A 15 -0.83 26.14 -1.86
CA GLU A 15 0.26 25.64 -2.71
C GLU A 15 0.96 24.41 -2.12
N GLN A 16 1.12 24.35 -0.80
CA GLN A 16 1.73 23.19 -0.12
C GLN A 16 0.80 21.97 -0.17
N ILE A 17 -0.49 22.20 -0.02
CA ILE A 17 -1.51 21.16 -0.14
C ILE A 17 -1.57 20.61 -1.58
N LEU A 18 -1.61 21.50 -2.59
CA LEU A 18 -1.53 21.15 -4.01
C LEU A 18 -0.28 20.32 -4.35
N ALA A 19 0.80 20.61 -3.68
CA ALA A 19 2.04 19.89 -3.88
C ALA A 19 2.03 18.49 -3.27
N ILE A 20 1.42 18.28 -2.11
CA ILE A 20 1.27 16.94 -1.51
C ILE A 20 0.56 16.02 -2.51
N CYS A 21 -0.51 16.50 -3.12
CA CYS A 21 -1.26 15.73 -4.12
C CYS A 21 -0.52 15.53 -5.42
N SER A 22 0.15 16.57 -5.91
CA SER A 22 0.92 16.50 -7.16
C SER A 22 2.13 15.57 -7.03
N ILE A 23 2.70 15.35 -5.84
CA ILE A 23 3.92 14.58 -5.66
C ILE A 23 3.62 13.09 -5.48
N VAL A 24 2.58 12.70 -4.80
CA VAL A 24 2.11 11.31 -4.81
C VAL A 24 1.85 10.87 -6.28
N PHE A 25 1.32 11.77 -7.10
CA PHE A 25 1.12 11.53 -8.52
C PHE A 25 2.41 11.67 -9.36
N VAL A 26 3.29 12.62 -9.05
CA VAL A 26 4.54 12.86 -9.79
C VAL A 26 5.60 11.80 -9.49
N VAL A 27 5.63 11.20 -8.32
CA VAL A 27 6.51 10.06 -8.04
C VAL A 27 6.05 8.84 -8.83
N ALA A 28 4.76 8.56 -8.89
CA ALA A 28 4.21 7.57 -9.81
C ALA A 28 4.57 7.91 -11.28
N ILE A 29 4.46 9.17 -11.70
CA ILE A 29 4.76 9.63 -13.07
C ILE A 29 6.26 9.78 -13.35
N LEU A 30 7.12 10.11 -12.38
CA LEU A 30 8.57 10.26 -12.62
C LEU A 30 9.29 8.92 -12.71
N VAL A 31 8.84 7.91 -11.99
CA VAL A 31 9.27 6.51 -12.24
C VAL A 31 8.84 6.09 -13.66
N ILE A 32 7.68 6.50 -14.10
CA ILE A 32 7.12 6.26 -15.43
C ILE A 32 7.82 7.13 -16.50
N GLY A 33 8.02 8.42 -16.24
CA GLY A 33 8.50 9.39 -17.25
C GLY A 33 9.92 9.18 -17.72
N SER A 34 10.81 8.58 -16.93
CA SER A 34 12.18 8.26 -17.37
C SER A 34 12.25 6.97 -18.20
N SER A 35 11.26 6.09 -18.08
CA SER A 35 11.17 4.83 -18.84
C SER A 35 10.36 4.95 -20.12
N VAL A 36 9.35 5.81 -20.14
CA VAL A 36 8.44 6.03 -21.30
C VAL A 36 9.14 6.63 -22.52
N GLY A 37 10.25 7.36 -22.33
CA GLY A 37 11.01 7.92 -23.46
C GLY A 37 11.69 6.89 -24.38
N ILE A 38 11.86 5.64 -23.92
CA ILE A 38 12.56 4.59 -24.67
C ILE A 38 11.61 3.51 -25.19
N ILE A 39 10.42 3.36 -24.62
CA ILE A 39 9.48 2.26 -24.94
C ILE A 39 8.41 2.69 -25.96
N ARG A 40 8.22 3.98 -26.17
CA ARG A 40 7.21 4.50 -27.11
C ARG A 40 7.40 4.08 -28.57
N ASP A 41 8.61 3.65 -28.95
CA ASP A 41 8.93 3.25 -30.32
C ASP A 41 8.71 1.75 -30.63
N PHE A 42 8.29 0.93 -29.67
CA PHE A 42 8.09 -0.52 -29.88
C PHE A 42 6.65 -1.03 -29.70
N ALA A 43 5.73 -0.19 -29.26
CA ALA A 43 4.35 -0.60 -28.88
C ALA A 43 3.24 -0.08 -29.82
N GLU A 44 3.57 0.42 -31.02
CA GLU A 44 2.54 0.88 -31.98
C GLU A 44 1.93 -0.23 -32.86
N GLU A 45 2.14 -1.52 -32.58
CA GLU A 45 1.43 -2.60 -33.31
C GLU A 45 0.41 -3.32 -32.43
N SER A 46 -0.83 -2.82 -32.50
CA SER A 46 -2.09 -3.58 -32.38
C SER A 46 -2.41 -4.28 -31.06
N ILE A 47 -2.71 -3.52 -30.03
CA ILE A 47 -3.77 -3.90 -29.09
C ILE A 47 -4.85 -2.84 -29.25
N SER A 48 -6.05 -3.25 -29.67
CA SER A 48 -7.17 -2.32 -29.80
C SER A 48 -7.62 -1.90 -28.40
N GLU A 49 -7.92 -0.63 -28.20
CA GLU A 49 -8.54 -0.06 -26.98
C GLU A 49 -9.81 -0.80 -26.50
N SER A 50 -10.23 -1.84 -27.23
CA SER A 50 -11.42 -2.64 -26.90
C SER A 50 -11.14 -3.87 -26.04
N ASP A 51 -9.88 -4.21 -25.73
CA ASP A 51 -9.53 -5.40 -24.93
C ASP A 51 -9.22 -5.07 -23.46
N TYR A 52 -8.94 -3.82 -23.17
CA TYR A 52 -9.00 -3.30 -21.78
C TYR A 52 -10.45 -2.89 -21.54
N GLY A 53 -11.20 -3.75 -20.88
CA GLY A 53 -12.54 -3.39 -20.44
C GLY A 53 -12.45 -2.07 -19.69
N ASN A 54 -13.46 -1.19 -19.86
CA ASN A 54 -13.64 0.01 -19.08
C ASN A 54 -13.73 -0.39 -17.59
N GLY A 55 -12.59 -0.74 -16.99
CA GLY A 55 -12.42 -1.06 -15.59
C GLY A 55 -12.38 0.24 -14.79
N PRO A 56 -12.64 0.17 -13.51
CA PRO A 56 -12.51 1.33 -12.65
C PRO A 56 -11.03 1.65 -12.44
N GLU A 57 -10.64 2.83 -12.72
CA GLU A 57 -9.36 3.41 -12.31
C GLU A 57 -9.32 3.66 -10.78
N TYR A 58 -10.24 3.06 -10.01
CA TYR A 58 -10.53 3.41 -8.60
C TYR A 58 -10.09 2.37 -7.59
N GLY A 59 -9.46 1.26 -8.02
CA GLY A 59 -8.96 0.23 -7.11
C GLY A 59 -10.04 -0.58 -6.35
N TYR A 60 -11.31 -0.46 -6.69
CA TYR A 60 -12.41 -1.23 -6.10
C TYR A 60 -13.48 -1.58 -7.14
N ARG A 61 -14.29 -2.61 -6.87
CA ARG A 61 -15.34 -3.03 -7.79
C ARG A 61 -16.48 -1.99 -7.88
N LEU A 62 -16.86 -1.64 -9.12
CA LEU A 62 -17.83 -0.57 -9.42
C LEU A 62 -19.30 -0.91 -9.14
N ASP A 63 -19.62 -2.15 -8.84
CA ASP A 63 -20.99 -2.54 -8.47
C ASP A 63 -21.29 -2.36 -6.97
N LEU A 64 -20.35 -1.77 -6.22
CA LEU A 64 -20.49 -1.30 -4.85
C LEU A 64 -20.16 0.20 -4.75
N ASP A 65 -20.82 0.88 -3.80
CA ASP A 65 -20.49 2.26 -3.48
C ASP A 65 -19.13 2.35 -2.77
N SER A 66 -18.34 3.40 -3.04
CA SER A 66 -17.03 3.64 -2.40
C SER A 66 -17.09 3.68 -0.87
N ASP A 67 -18.17 4.22 -0.31
CA ASP A 67 -18.44 4.26 1.14
C ASP A 67 -18.35 2.88 1.82
N VAL A 68 -18.58 1.81 1.07
CA VAL A 68 -18.49 0.44 1.61
C VAL A 68 -17.06 0.13 2.02
N PHE A 69 -16.08 0.57 1.24
CA PHE A 69 -14.64 0.34 1.47
C PHE A 69 -14.09 1.22 2.58
N GLU A 70 -14.57 2.48 2.69
CA GLU A 70 -14.27 3.36 3.81
C GLU A 70 -14.89 2.86 5.12
N ASN A 71 -16.15 2.43 5.08
CA ASN A 71 -16.80 1.86 6.26
C ASN A 71 -16.12 0.58 6.72
N LEU A 72 -15.63 -0.26 5.80
CA LEU A 72 -14.81 -1.42 6.12
C LEU A 72 -13.50 -0.97 6.77
N GLY A 73 -12.75 -0.05 6.16
CA GLY A 73 -11.49 0.49 6.68
C GLY A 73 -11.61 1.14 8.06
N ALA A 74 -12.73 1.78 8.34
CA ALA A 74 -13.04 2.34 9.65
C ALA A 74 -13.64 1.32 10.64
N ASN A 75 -13.82 0.05 10.25
CA ASN A 75 -14.56 -0.99 10.97
C ASN A 75 -16.01 -0.59 11.33
N ARG A 76 -16.63 0.32 10.57
CA ARG A 76 -18.03 0.74 10.76
C ARG A 76 -18.96 -0.32 10.18
N GLY A 77 -19.69 -1.02 11.04
CA GLY A 77 -20.55 -2.15 10.63
C GLY A 77 -19.79 -3.46 10.41
N TYR A 78 -18.46 -3.43 10.39
CA TYR A 78 -17.54 -4.56 10.17
C TYR A 78 -16.59 -4.70 11.36
N SER A 79 -17.13 -5.05 12.52
CA SER A 79 -16.38 -5.11 13.76
C SER A 79 -15.22 -6.11 13.70
N PRO A 80 -14.03 -5.75 14.24
CA PRO A 80 -12.91 -6.66 14.34
C PRO A 80 -13.29 -7.98 15.02
N GLY A 81 -12.80 -9.09 14.50
CA GLY A 81 -13.10 -10.42 15.01
C GLY A 81 -12.79 -11.52 13.99
N PRO A 82 -13.50 -12.65 14.04
CA PRO A 82 -13.21 -13.78 13.15
C PRO A 82 -13.38 -13.48 11.66
N SER A 83 -14.23 -12.52 11.30
CA SER A 83 -14.54 -12.18 9.90
C SER A 83 -13.73 -11.03 9.35
N TYR A 84 -13.29 -10.12 10.19
CA TYR A 84 -12.59 -8.90 9.77
C TYR A 84 -11.42 -8.56 10.69
N PRO A 85 -10.26 -8.13 10.14
CA PRO A 85 -9.16 -7.62 10.94
C PRO A 85 -9.53 -6.29 11.63
N SER A 86 -8.72 -5.89 12.61
CA SER A 86 -8.74 -4.53 13.13
C SER A 86 -7.90 -3.66 12.22
N PHE A 87 -8.54 -2.82 11.42
CA PHE A 87 -7.85 -1.88 10.55
C PHE A 87 -7.28 -0.67 11.30
N SER A 88 -7.55 -0.52 12.61
CA SER A 88 -6.98 0.56 13.43
C SER A 88 -5.44 0.54 13.51
N SER A 89 -4.82 -0.60 13.21
CA SER A 89 -3.36 -0.73 13.11
C SER A 89 -2.78 -0.09 11.85
N THR A 90 -3.60 0.15 10.82
CA THR A 90 -3.18 0.86 9.61
C THR A 90 -3.17 2.36 9.90
N VAL A 91 -2.06 3.01 9.60
CA VAL A 91 -1.77 4.41 9.91
C VAL A 91 -1.34 5.15 8.66
N PHE A 92 -1.56 6.47 8.64
CA PHE A 92 -1.00 7.33 7.63
C PHE A 92 0.40 7.78 8.04
N VAL A 93 1.31 7.79 7.09
CA VAL A 93 2.70 8.25 7.25
C VAL A 93 2.88 9.48 6.39
N GLU A 94 3.30 10.59 6.98
CA GLU A 94 3.61 11.81 6.23
C GLU A 94 4.90 12.44 6.69
N GLY A 95 5.59 13.16 5.82
CA GLY A 95 6.75 13.94 6.17
C GLY A 95 7.18 14.89 5.07
N GLU A 96 8.08 15.83 5.38
CA GLU A 96 8.69 16.67 4.34
C GLU A 96 9.51 15.80 3.38
N CYS A 97 9.33 16.02 2.08
CA CYS A 97 10.06 15.29 1.05
C CYS A 97 11.55 15.68 1.02
N ILE A 98 12.45 14.71 0.93
CA ILE A 98 13.90 14.96 0.88
C ILE A 98 14.30 15.77 -0.36
N HIS A 99 13.71 15.43 -1.51
CA HIS A 99 14.11 16.00 -2.81
C HIS A 99 13.36 17.26 -3.15
N ASP A 100 12.17 17.46 -2.58
CA ASP A 100 11.30 18.62 -2.83
C ASP A 100 10.95 19.33 -1.52
N ARG A 101 11.91 20.10 -1.00
CA ARG A 101 11.78 20.82 0.26
C ARG A 101 10.59 21.78 0.27
N GLY A 102 9.80 21.68 1.34
CA GLY A 102 8.56 22.44 1.47
C GLY A 102 7.32 21.73 0.94
N TYR A 103 7.48 20.55 0.35
CA TYR A 103 6.41 19.64 -0.02
C TYR A 103 6.38 18.45 0.93
N TYR A 104 5.23 17.79 1.03
CA TYR A 104 5.03 16.62 1.90
C TYR A 104 4.81 15.39 1.04
N CYS A 105 5.49 14.33 1.41
CA CYS A 105 5.35 13.00 0.86
C CYS A 105 4.70 12.09 1.91
N GLY A 106 4.06 11.01 1.49
CA GLY A 106 3.44 10.10 2.43
C GLY A 106 2.95 8.81 1.80
N GLY A 107 2.31 8.02 2.62
CA GLY A 107 1.72 6.74 2.28
C GLY A 107 1.12 6.10 3.52
N SER A 108 0.96 4.80 3.47
CA SER A 108 0.39 4.01 4.55
C SER A 108 1.45 3.27 5.34
N GLY A 109 1.07 2.76 6.51
CA GLY A 109 1.91 1.91 7.33
C GLY A 109 1.09 1.05 8.27
N VAL A 110 1.72 0.11 8.96
CA VAL A 110 1.07 -0.71 9.98
C VAL A 110 1.86 -0.77 11.28
N VAL A 111 1.15 -0.57 12.39
CA VAL A 111 1.73 -0.62 13.73
C VAL A 111 1.93 -2.08 14.15
N ILE A 112 3.18 -2.52 14.30
CA ILE A 112 3.54 -3.88 14.73
C ILE A 112 4.02 -3.96 16.18
N SER A 113 4.31 -2.81 16.79
CA SER A 113 4.61 -2.68 18.22
C SER A 113 4.36 -1.24 18.65
N THR A 114 4.26 -0.97 19.94
CA THR A 114 3.85 0.35 20.44
C THR A 114 4.74 1.52 20.01
N ARG A 115 5.92 1.25 19.45
CA ARG A 115 6.87 2.25 18.93
C ARG A 115 7.35 1.96 17.51
N TRP A 116 6.74 0.97 16.84
CA TRP A 116 7.25 0.49 15.57
C TRP A 116 6.15 0.37 14.54
N VAL A 117 6.38 0.99 13.40
CA VAL A 117 5.49 0.95 12.24
C VAL A 117 6.27 0.36 11.07
N LEU A 118 5.71 -0.68 10.43
CA LEU A 118 6.17 -1.15 9.12
C LEU A 118 5.55 -0.29 8.03
N THR A 119 6.32 0.01 7.01
CA THR A 119 5.90 0.67 5.77
C THR A 119 6.77 0.20 4.61
N ALA A 120 6.50 0.66 3.40
CA ALA A 120 7.35 0.42 2.24
C ALA A 120 8.63 1.26 2.31
N ALA A 121 9.73 0.74 1.75
CA ALA A 121 10.99 1.48 1.71
C ALA A 121 10.89 2.70 0.79
N HIS A 122 10.18 2.59 -0.35
CA HIS A 122 9.99 3.71 -1.27
C HIS A 122 9.17 4.86 -0.66
N VAL A 123 8.29 4.59 0.31
CA VAL A 123 7.64 5.64 1.10
C VAL A 123 8.64 6.28 2.05
N ALA A 124 9.42 5.46 2.74
CA ALA A 124 10.27 5.91 3.84
C ALA A 124 11.54 6.64 3.39
N ASP A 125 12.13 6.28 2.24
CA ASP A 125 13.39 6.86 1.74
C ASP A 125 13.25 8.28 1.17
N GLN A 126 12.01 8.73 0.96
CA GLN A 126 11.69 10.09 0.54
C GLN A 126 11.52 11.07 1.70
N LEU A 127 11.48 10.61 2.95
CA LEU A 127 11.04 11.40 4.09
C LEU A 127 12.20 11.98 4.90
N VAL A 128 12.08 13.24 5.29
CA VAL A 128 12.96 13.88 6.27
C VAL A 128 12.59 13.45 7.68
N VAL A 129 13.41 12.67 8.34
CA VAL A 129 13.12 12.03 9.65
C VAL A 129 12.56 13.01 10.68
N SER A 130 13.17 14.21 10.81
CA SER A 130 12.74 15.21 11.81
C SER A 130 11.37 15.83 11.54
N GLU A 131 10.89 15.71 10.30
CA GLU A 131 9.61 16.24 9.84
C GLU A 131 8.64 15.13 9.45
N THR A 132 8.89 13.89 9.92
CA THR A 132 8.05 12.73 9.64
C THR A 132 7.17 12.39 10.83
N TYR A 133 5.90 12.13 10.55
CA TYR A 133 4.86 11.81 11.53
C TYR A 133 4.05 10.60 11.10
N VAL A 134 3.53 9.90 12.08
CA VAL A 134 2.54 8.83 11.94
C VAL A 134 1.23 9.29 12.54
N LEU A 135 0.17 9.25 11.76
CA LEU A 135 -1.18 9.67 12.12
C LEU A 135 -2.05 8.44 12.33
N THR A 136 -2.73 8.36 13.47
CA THR A 136 -3.67 7.28 13.80
C THR A 136 -5.12 7.75 13.66
N GLY A 137 -6.02 6.82 13.47
CA GLY A 137 -7.43 7.09 13.22
C GLY A 137 -7.83 6.62 11.82
N SER A 138 -9.10 6.78 11.47
CA SER A 138 -9.61 6.44 10.13
C SER A 138 -9.67 7.64 9.18
N ASP A 139 -9.22 8.80 9.63
CA ASP A 139 -9.25 10.06 8.88
C ASP A 139 -7.97 10.85 9.20
N PHE A 140 -7.07 11.00 8.23
CA PHE A 140 -5.81 11.69 8.49
C PHE A 140 -5.96 13.22 8.59
N GLU A 141 -7.05 13.81 8.13
CA GLU A 141 -7.34 15.22 8.37
C GLU A 141 -7.83 15.47 9.81
N ASN A 142 -8.43 14.45 10.45
CA ASN A 142 -8.89 14.49 11.84
C ASN A 142 -8.30 13.32 12.64
N PRO A 143 -6.97 13.23 12.77
CA PRO A 143 -6.31 12.08 13.38
C PRO A 143 -6.62 11.94 14.87
N GLU A 144 -6.75 10.70 15.35
CA GLU A 144 -6.88 10.40 16.78
C GLU A 144 -5.58 10.66 17.53
N GLY A 145 -4.44 10.60 16.85
CA GLY A 145 -3.13 10.91 17.41
C GLY A 145 -2.07 11.14 16.35
N VAL A 146 -1.09 11.99 16.69
CA VAL A 146 0.05 12.33 15.82
C VAL A 146 1.34 11.98 16.55
N TYR A 147 2.19 11.15 15.95
CA TYR A 147 3.39 10.61 16.56
C TYR A 147 4.60 10.89 15.69
N GLN A 148 5.57 11.64 16.23
CA GLN A 148 6.80 11.94 15.51
C GLN A 148 7.68 10.71 15.38
N VAL A 149 8.23 10.51 14.17
CA VAL A 149 9.26 9.51 13.90
C VAL A 149 10.61 10.00 14.45
N SER A 150 11.32 9.13 15.16
CA SER A 150 12.65 9.41 15.68
C SER A 150 13.77 8.80 14.85
N TYR A 151 13.47 7.74 14.10
CA TYR A 151 14.39 7.08 13.20
C TYR A 151 13.66 6.30 12.10
N ILE A 152 14.25 6.27 10.91
CA ILE A 152 13.81 5.48 9.77
C ILE A 152 14.86 4.41 9.50
N HIS A 153 14.45 3.14 9.53
CA HIS A 153 15.28 1.99 9.21
C HIS A 153 14.81 1.41 7.87
N ILE A 154 15.54 1.72 6.81
CA ILE A 154 15.30 1.15 5.48
C ILE A 154 16.01 -0.18 5.39
N HIS A 155 15.41 -1.19 4.74
CA HIS A 155 16.06 -2.47 4.53
C HIS A 155 17.41 -2.28 3.77
N PRO A 156 18.53 -2.84 4.24
CA PRO A 156 19.86 -2.56 3.67
C PRO A 156 20.04 -3.04 2.23
N SER A 157 19.17 -3.91 1.73
CA SER A 157 19.16 -4.37 0.33
C SER A 157 18.17 -3.60 -0.55
N TRP A 158 17.54 -2.53 -0.04
CA TRP A 158 16.73 -1.64 -0.87
C TRP A 158 17.63 -0.84 -1.83
N GLU A 159 17.32 -0.86 -3.12
CA GLU A 159 18.11 -0.24 -4.18
C GLU A 159 17.37 0.87 -4.95
N GLY A 160 16.21 1.32 -4.42
CA GLY A 160 15.37 2.35 -5.04
C GLY A 160 14.19 1.77 -5.84
N GLU A 161 13.43 2.66 -6.49
CA GLU A 161 12.15 2.35 -7.11
C GLU A 161 12.23 1.86 -8.57
N SER A 162 13.40 1.50 -9.07
CA SER A 162 13.46 0.92 -10.42
C SER A 162 12.70 -0.41 -10.48
N ALA A 163 12.06 -0.71 -11.60
CA ALA A 163 11.31 -1.95 -11.78
C ALA A 163 12.12 -3.21 -11.41
N SER A 164 13.42 -3.21 -11.70
CA SER A 164 14.32 -4.31 -11.31
C SER A 164 14.55 -4.38 -9.80
N ALA A 165 14.66 -3.24 -9.12
CA ALA A 165 14.90 -3.19 -7.67
C ALA A 165 13.62 -3.55 -6.89
N LEU A 166 12.45 -3.08 -7.32
CA LEU A 166 11.15 -3.48 -6.79
C LEU A 166 10.98 -5.00 -6.87
N GLY A 167 11.32 -5.61 -8.01
CA GLY A 167 11.29 -7.06 -8.21
C GLY A 167 12.20 -7.89 -7.28
N HIS A 168 13.10 -7.26 -6.52
CA HIS A 168 13.92 -7.96 -5.53
C HIS A 168 13.23 -8.22 -4.20
N GLY A 169 12.06 -7.61 -3.92
CA GLY A 169 11.24 -7.86 -2.73
C GLY A 169 11.82 -7.27 -1.43
N TYR A 170 12.62 -6.20 -1.52
CA TYR A 170 13.22 -5.50 -0.37
C TYR A 170 12.57 -4.14 -0.08
N ASP A 171 11.42 -3.88 -0.67
CA ASP A 171 10.66 -2.67 -0.44
C ASP A 171 9.95 -2.73 0.92
N ILE A 172 10.74 -2.52 1.99
CA ILE A 172 10.26 -2.56 3.37
C ILE A 172 11.12 -1.66 4.27
N ALA A 173 10.47 -0.94 5.18
CA ALA A 173 11.12 -0.09 6.17
C ALA A 173 10.41 -0.16 7.52
N LEU A 174 11.15 0.19 8.59
CA LEU A 174 10.64 0.36 9.95
C LEU A 174 10.79 1.80 10.40
N LEU A 175 9.72 2.39 10.89
CA LEU A 175 9.71 3.69 11.54
C LEU A 175 9.73 3.50 13.05
N GLU A 176 10.73 4.08 13.73
CA GLU A 176 10.81 4.13 15.18
C GLU A 176 10.18 5.42 15.71
N LEU A 177 9.15 5.32 16.54
CA LEU A 177 8.43 6.48 17.08
C LEU A 177 9.12 7.05 18.31
N SER A 178 9.09 8.37 18.47
CA SER A 178 9.62 9.09 19.63
C SER A 178 8.83 8.81 20.92
N SER A 179 7.53 8.50 20.79
CA SER A 179 6.62 8.15 21.89
C SER A 179 5.84 6.87 21.58
N SER A 180 5.31 6.21 22.62
CA SER A 180 4.54 4.99 22.44
C SER A 180 3.11 5.28 22.01
N LEU A 181 2.64 4.54 21.02
CA LEU A 181 1.23 4.41 20.65
C LEU A 181 0.44 3.65 21.73
N ASN A 182 -0.89 3.79 21.71
CA ASN A 182 -1.78 2.92 22.46
C ASN A 182 -1.65 1.48 21.95
N PHE A 183 -1.64 0.50 22.86
CA PHE A 183 -1.52 -0.92 22.49
C PHE A 183 -2.66 -1.42 21.61
N GLY A 184 -3.84 -0.79 21.65
CA GLY A 184 -4.99 -1.12 20.79
C GLY A 184 -4.76 -0.97 19.27
N TYR A 185 -3.69 -0.28 18.87
CA TYR A 185 -3.30 -0.14 17.45
C TYR A 185 -2.34 -1.22 16.95
N VAL A 186 -1.81 -2.08 17.85
CA VAL A 186 -0.77 -3.04 17.48
C VAL A 186 -1.39 -4.26 16.79
N ALA A 187 -0.94 -4.55 15.57
CA ALA A 187 -1.25 -5.78 14.84
C ALA A 187 -0.22 -6.87 15.14
N THR A 188 -0.65 -8.11 15.09
CA THR A 188 0.26 -9.26 14.98
C THR A 188 0.82 -9.36 13.57
N TRP A 189 2.01 -9.93 13.42
CA TRP A 189 2.65 -10.14 12.12
C TRP A 189 3.32 -11.51 12.06
N VAL A 190 3.45 -12.06 10.85
CA VAL A 190 4.01 -13.39 10.63
C VAL A 190 5.52 -13.31 10.52
N SER A 191 6.23 -13.93 11.46
CA SER A 191 7.70 -14.01 11.49
C SER A 191 8.26 -15.31 10.89
N ASP A 192 7.43 -16.33 10.66
CA ASP A 192 7.83 -17.63 10.12
C ASP A 192 7.36 -17.79 8.68
N ALA A 193 8.29 -17.81 7.74
CA ALA A 193 8.03 -18.00 6.31
C ALA A 193 7.47 -19.41 5.95
N GLY A 194 7.37 -20.32 6.91
CA GLY A 194 6.69 -21.59 6.72
C GLY A 194 5.17 -21.49 6.88
N VAL A 195 4.72 -20.54 7.70
CA VAL A 195 3.29 -20.40 8.07
C VAL A 195 2.45 -19.79 6.94
N ASP A 196 2.97 -18.79 6.24
CA ASP A 196 2.20 -18.06 5.21
C ASP A 196 2.05 -18.81 3.88
N ARG A 197 2.87 -19.84 3.61
CA ARG A 197 2.82 -20.61 2.35
C ARG A 197 1.52 -21.39 2.15
N ASP A 198 0.88 -21.79 3.22
CA ASP A 198 -0.35 -22.58 3.18
C ASP A 198 -1.61 -21.71 3.02
N LEU A 199 -1.44 -20.39 2.89
CA LEU A 199 -2.54 -19.42 2.79
C LEU A 199 -3.02 -19.14 1.35
N ILE A 200 -2.37 -19.74 0.33
CA ILE A 200 -2.79 -19.57 -1.08
C ILE A 200 -4.23 -20.08 -1.23
N GLY A 201 -5.10 -19.25 -1.78
CA GLY A 201 -6.53 -19.49 -1.92
C GLY A 201 -7.38 -18.96 -0.76
N ASP A 202 -6.77 -18.47 0.32
CA ASP A 202 -7.50 -17.87 1.43
C ASP A 202 -7.82 -16.39 1.13
N ASN A 203 -8.90 -15.91 1.76
CA ASN A 203 -9.24 -14.49 1.72
C ASN A 203 -8.23 -13.68 2.54
N ILE A 204 -7.74 -12.61 1.94
CA ILE A 204 -6.89 -11.61 2.56
C ILE A 204 -7.62 -10.26 2.61
N PHE A 205 -7.20 -9.39 3.52
CA PHE A 205 -7.65 -8.01 3.59
C PHE A 205 -6.47 -7.07 3.52
N MET A 206 -6.66 -5.96 2.84
CA MET A 206 -5.72 -4.87 2.75
C MET A 206 -6.36 -3.58 3.25
N SER A 207 -5.54 -2.63 3.66
CA SER A 207 -6.03 -1.30 4.00
C SER A 207 -4.95 -0.24 3.86
N GLY A 208 -5.38 0.96 3.49
CA GLY A 208 -4.49 2.10 3.34
C GLY A 208 -5.26 3.41 3.26
N PHE A 209 -4.52 4.45 2.92
CA PHE A 209 -5.01 5.81 2.75
C PHE A 209 -4.77 6.30 1.31
N GLY A 210 -4.91 5.37 0.35
CA GLY A 210 -4.79 5.68 -1.06
C GLY A 210 -5.96 6.50 -1.57
N ASP A 211 -5.69 7.30 -2.59
CA ASP A 211 -6.68 8.14 -3.23
C ASP A 211 -7.56 7.32 -4.17
N LEU A 212 -8.88 7.47 -4.03
CA LEU A 212 -9.89 6.80 -4.83
C LEU A 212 -10.46 7.69 -5.96
N ASP A 213 -9.97 8.92 -6.09
CA ASP A 213 -10.60 9.88 -7.00
C ASP A 213 -9.74 10.14 -8.24
N ASP A 214 -10.25 9.70 -9.40
CA ASP A 214 -9.67 9.97 -10.70
C ASP A 214 -9.84 11.44 -11.15
N GLU A 215 -10.72 12.23 -10.50
CA GLU A 215 -10.85 13.66 -10.78
C GLU A 215 -9.56 14.46 -10.51
N TYR A 216 -8.58 13.87 -9.79
CA TYR A 216 -7.27 14.50 -9.57
C TYR A 216 -6.42 14.64 -10.81
N ALA A 217 -6.51 13.73 -11.76
CA ALA A 217 -5.77 13.83 -13.01
C ALA A 217 -6.13 15.10 -13.81
N GLU A 218 -7.33 15.64 -13.60
CA GLU A 218 -7.83 16.82 -14.28
C GLU A 218 -8.22 17.99 -13.33
N CYS A 219 -8.02 17.84 -12.02
CA CYS A 219 -8.45 18.84 -11.05
C CYS A 219 -7.65 20.12 -11.18
N SER A 220 -8.33 21.15 -11.67
CA SER A 220 -7.81 22.53 -11.60
C SER A 220 -7.82 23.01 -10.14
N PRO A 221 -7.06 24.06 -9.79
CA PRO A 221 -7.05 24.62 -8.44
C PRO A 221 -8.44 24.91 -7.82
N SER A 222 -9.51 24.89 -8.61
CA SER A 222 -10.88 25.11 -8.16
C SER A 222 -11.48 23.94 -7.35
N CYS A 223 -11.00 22.72 -7.51
CA CYS A 223 -11.51 21.57 -6.74
C CYS A 223 -11.21 21.69 -5.24
N LEU A 224 -10.11 22.37 -4.90
CA LEU A 224 -9.73 22.65 -3.52
C LEU A 224 -10.61 23.74 -2.87
N GLU A 225 -11.27 24.57 -3.67
CA GLU A 225 -12.14 25.64 -3.16
C GLU A 225 -13.51 25.12 -2.74
N ASP A 226 -13.97 23.99 -3.30
CA ASP A 226 -15.29 23.42 -3.06
C ASP A 226 -15.30 22.38 -1.92
N GLY A 227 -14.15 22.06 -1.33
CA GLY A 227 -14.02 21.13 -0.18
C GLY A 227 -14.29 19.67 -0.51
N ASN A 228 -14.31 19.31 -1.79
CA ASN A 228 -14.61 17.96 -2.27
C ASN A 228 -13.35 17.17 -2.69
N GLY A 229 -12.18 17.55 -2.28
CA GLY A 229 -10.98 17.19 -2.99
C GLY A 229 -9.94 16.32 -2.29
N TYR A 230 -10.21 15.63 -1.20
CA TYR A 230 -9.28 14.67 -0.61
C TYR A 230 -10.01 13.55 0.10
N TYR A 231 -9.79 12.33 -0.34
CA TYR A 231 -10.16 11.17 0.44
C TYR A 231 -9.14 10.99 1.56
N SER A 232 -9.40 11.63 2.70
CA SER A 232 -8.59 11.50 3.91
C SER A 232 -8.87 10.19 4.66
N GLN A 233 -9.89 9.46 4.23
CA GLN A 233 -10.41 8.29 4.92
C GLN A 233 -9.59 7.04 4.61
N ARG A 234 -9.28 6.26 5.66
CA ARG A 234 -8.75 4.91 5.49
C ARG A 234 -9.80 4.03 4.83
N ARG A 235 -9.43 3.41 3.73
CA ARG A 235 -10.22 2.36 3.10
C ARG A 235 -9.64 0.98 3.39
N ALA A 236 -10.44 -0.05 3.19
CA ALA A 236 -9.98 -1.43 3.18
C ALA A 236 -10.70 -2.21 2.08
N TRP A 237 -10.05 -3.23 1.60
CA TRP A 237 -10.57 -4.14 0.58
C TRP A 237 -10.14 -5.56 0.85
N SER A 238 -10.71 -6.52 0.15
CA SER A 238 -10.34 -7.93 0.24
C SER A 238 -10.01 -8.49 -1.13
N ASN A 239 -9.26 -9.57 -1.14
CA ASN A 239 -8.97 -10.33 -2.32
C ASN A 239 -8.70 -11.79 -1.93
N VAL A 240 -8.47 -12.67 -2.91
CA VAL A 240 -7.95 -14.02 -2.68
C VAL A 240 -6.43 -13.99 -2.84
N LEU A 241 -5.71 -14.62 -1.94
CA LEU A 241 -4.26 -14.75 -2.07
C LEU A 241 -3.91 -15.76 -3.16
N ASP A 242 -3.35 -15.31 -4.28
CA ASP A 242 -3.06 -16.14 -5.43
C ASP A 242 -1.66 -16.72 -5.44
N ARG A 243 -0.66 -15.94 -4.97
CA ARG A 243 0.74 -16.36 -5.00
C ARG A 243 1.48 -15.94 -3.74
N ILE A 244 2.41 -16.80 -3.37
CA ILE A 244 3.50 -16.46 -2.44
C ILE A 244 4.80 -16.85 -3.10
N THR A 245 5.67 -15.87 -3.29
CA THR A 245 6.96 -16.08 -3.94
C THR A 245 8.12 -16.01 -2.94
N THR A 246 9.27 -16.55 -3.37
CA THR A 246 10.55 -16.36 -2.71
C THR A 246 11.57 -16.09 -3.82
N ILE A 247 12.24 -14.94 -3.75
CA ILE A 247 13.12 -14.46 -4.80
C ILE A 247 14.59 -14.72 -4.44
N GLY A 248 15.30 -15.34 -5.38
CA GLY A 248 16.73 -15.60 -5.26
C GLY A 248 17.11 -16.45 -4.06
N THR A 249 18.41 -16.43 -3.73
CA THR A 249 18.98 -17.21 -2.62
C THR A 249 18.88 -16.51 -1.26
N GLN A 250 18.49 -15.24 -1.24
CA GLN A 250 18.38 -14.43 -0.02
C GLN A 250 17.02 -14.47 0.65
N GLY A 251 16.05 -15.11 -0.01
CA GLY A 251 14.76 -15.42 0.61
C GLY A 251 13.72 -14.31 0.63
N ALA A 252 14.00 -13.13 0.06
CA ALA A 252 12.96 -12.10 -0.16
C ALA A 252 11.81 -12.62 -1.04
N GLY A 253 10.65 -12.01 -0.99
CA GLY A 253 9.52 -12.46 -1.78
C GLY A 253 8.29 -11.57 -1.66
N PHE A 254 7.22 -12.02 -2.32
CA PHE A 254 5.95 -11.31 -2.40
C PHE A 254 4.77 -12.15 -1.98
N VAL A 255 3.77 -11.46 -1.52
CA VAL A 255 2.36 -11.86 -1.42
C VAL A 255 1.66 -11.18 -2.59
N ILE A 256 0.99 -11.95 -3.46
CA ILE A 256 0.51 -11.46 -4.75
C ILE A 256 -0.95 -11.87 -4.95
N TYR A 257 -1.74 -10.97 -5.50
CA TYR A 257 -3.12 -11.20 -5.93
C TYR A 257 -3.42 -10.39 -7.19
N ASP A 258 -4.46 -10.76 -7.95
CA ASP A 258 -4.98 -9.94 -9.04
C ASP A 258 -6.39 -9.42 -8.73
N PHE A 259 -6.77 -8.34 -9.40
CA PHE A 259 -8.04 -7.67 -9.21
C PHE A 259 -9.11 -8.27 -10.12
N ASP A 260 -9.86 -9.23 -9.60
CA ASP A 260 -10.88 -9.94 -10.34
C ASP A 260 -12.11 -9.08 -10.65
N SER A 261 -12.57 -9.12 -11.90
CA SER A 261 -13.81 -8.47 -12.29
C SER A 261 -15.05 -9.23 -11.78
N PRO A 262 -16.19 -8.54 -11.53
CA PRO A 262 -17.43 -9.19 -11.11
C PRO A 262 -17.94 -10.27 -12.08
N ASP A 263 -17.63 -10.14 -13.38
CA ASP A 263 -17.97 -11.11 -14.42
C ASP A 263 -16.91 -12.22 -14.59
N ARG A 264 -15.83 -12.22 -13.78
CA ARG A 264 -14.76 -13.22 -13.71
C ARG A 264 -13.92 -13.37 -14.98
N LYS A 265 -13.87 -12.35 -15.83
CA LYS A 265 -13.08 -12.41 -17.08
C LYS A 265 -11.65 -11.94 -16.88
N ASN A 266 -11.43 -11.05 -15.94
CA ASN A 266 -10.13 -10.43 -15.65
C ASN A 266 -9.43 -11.20 -14.52
N ASN A 267 -9.04 -12.45 -14.80
CA ASN A 267 -8.18 -13.25 -13.92
C ASN A 267 -6.80 -13.35 -14.57
N SER A 268 -5.90 -12.48 -14.19
CA SER A 268 -4.57 -12.33 -14.79
C SER A 268 -3.58 -13.38 -14.33
N LEU A 269 -3.71 -13.84 -13.09
CA LEU A 269 -2.81 -14.85 -12.51
C LEU A 269 -3.21 -16.30 -12.82
N ARG A 270 -4.20 -16.55 -13.68
CA ARG A 270 -4.62 -17.91 -14.08
C ARG A 270 -3.50 -18.71 -14.73
N SER A 271 -3.52 -20.01 -14.54
CA SER A 271 -2.59 -20.97 -15.17
C SER A 271 -2.53 -20.82 -16.69
N GLY A 272 -1.32 -20.79 -17.23
CA GLY A 272 -1.07 -20.67 -18.65
C GLY A 272 -1.12 -19.24 -19.19
N ASN A 273 -1.36 -18.26 -18.36
CA ASN A 273 -1.25 -16.84 -18.71
C ASN A 273 0.19 -16.35 -18.42
N SER A 274 1.18 -16.95 -19.06
CA SER A 274 2.61 -16.68 -18.82
C SER A 274 3.12 -15.40 -19.47
N GLY A 275 2.26 -14.53 -19.92
CA GLY A 275 2.60 -13.28 -20.56
C GLY A 275 1.74 -12.16 -20.00
N PHE A 276 2.00 -11.74 -18.76
CA PHE A 276 1.50 -10.46 -18.31
C PHE A 276 2.23 -9.39 -19.12
N SER A 277 1.60 -8.91 -20.15
CA SER A 277 1.96 -7.66 -20.76
C SER A 277 1.34 -6.54 -19.92
N PHE A 278 1.90 -6.32 -18.72
CA PHE A 278 1.68 -5.04 -18.09
C PHE A 278 2.61 -4.05 -18.80
N ASP A 279 2.11 -2.88 -19.10
CA ASP A 279 2.86 -1.81 -19.78
C ASP A 279 4.12 -1.36 -19.00
N GLN A 280 4.42 -1.94 -17.85
CA GLN A 280 5.42 -1.44 -16.91
C GLN A 280 6.48 -2.41 -16.42
N GLY A 281 6.65 -3.56 -16.97
CA GLY A 281 7.81 -4.36 -16.57
C GLY A 281 7.67 -5.86 -16.68
N ASP A 282 8.78 -6.53 -16.45
CA ASP A 282 8.88 -7.99 -16.39
C ASP A 282 8.40 -8.47 -15.01
N TYR A 283 7.14 -8.84 -14.89
CA TYR A 283 6.60 -9.48 -13.69
C TYR A 283 6.80 -11.00 -13.67
N SER A 284 7.82 -11.50 -14.37
CA SER A 284 8.17 -12.92 -14.39
C SER A 284 8.40 -13.50 -12.99
N TYR A 285 8.68 -12.67 -12.00
CA TYR A 285 8.83 -13.06 -10.60
C TYR A 285 7.50 -13.37 -9.88
N ALA A 286 6.34 -13.12 -10.51
CA ALA A 286 5.06 -13.56 -9.97
C ALA A 286 4.94 -15.10 -9.95
N GLY A 287 5.69 -15.79 -10.82
CA GLY A 287 5.66 -17.27 -10.93
C GLY A 287 4.42 -17.79 -11.64
N ASP A 288 4.41 -19.08 -11.89
CA ASP A 288 3.29 -19.81 -12.50
C ASP A 288 2.37 -20.42 -11.43
N GLY A 289 1.10 -20.61 -11.77
CA GLY A 289 0.13 -21.34 -10.94
C GLY A 289 -1.30 -21.01 -11.32
N ASP A 290 -2.25 -21.59 -10.61
CA ASP A 290 -3.66 -21.22 -10.71
C ASP A 290 -3.97 -20.08 -9.76
N SER A 291 -4.99 -19.28 -10.08
CA SER A 291 -5.57 -18.25 -9.24
C SER A 291 -7.10 -18.38 -9.19
N SER A 292 -7.71 -17.80 -8.19
CA SER A 292 -9.16 -17.71 -8.09
C SER A 292 -9.67 -16.70 -9.12
N SER A 293 -10.69 -17.03 -9.88
CA SER A 293 -11.42 -16.06 -10.70
C SER A 293 -12.68 -15.55 -10.01
N ASN A 294 -12.85 -15.86 -8.72
CA ASN A 294 -14.05 -15.49 -7.98
C ASN A 294 -13.76 -14.26 -7.15
N PRO A 295 -14.29 -13.08 -7.55
CA PRO A 295 -14.09 -11.89 -6.75
C PRO A 295 -14.68 -12.05 -5.36
N THR A 296 -13.99 -11.51 -4.37
CA THR A 296 -14.51 -11.39 -3.00
C THR A 296 -15.62 -10.34 -2.94
N TYR A 297 -16.31 -10.23 -1.81
CA TYR A 297 -17.35 -9.20 -1.66
C TYR A 297 -16.75 -7.78 -1.70
N PHE A 298 -15.61 -7.57 -1.04
CA PHE A 298 -14.90 -6.28 -1.05
C PHE A 298 -13.72 -6.30 -2.02
N GLU A 299 -13.88 -6.92 -3.17
CA GLU A 299 -12.81 -7.03 -4.15
C GLU A 299 -12.23 -5.68 -4.52
N GLY A 300 -10.89 -5.60 -4.55
CA GLY A 300 -10.18 -4.39 -4.84
C GLY A 300 -8.67 -4.60 -4.96
N THR A 301 -7.99 -3.52 -5.32
CA THR A 301 -6.54 -3.45 -5.43
C THR A 301 -6.00 -2.17 -4.79
N GLY A 302 -4.68 -2.07 -4.65
CA GLY A 302 -4.02 -0.87 -4.16
C GLY A 302 -4.06 0.26 -5.18
N VAL A 303 -4.15 1.49 -4.69
CA VAL A 303 -4.03 2.73 -5.47
C VAL A 303 -2.87 3.58 -4.90
N PRO A 304 -2.41 4.63 -5.60
CA PRO A 304 -1.41 5.55 -5.06
C PRO A 304 -1.78 6.04 -3.66
N GLY A 305 -0.83 5.95 -2.71
CA GLY A 305 -1.06 6.27 -1.28
C GLY A 305 -1.33 5.06 -0.38
N ASP A 306 -1.74 3.91 -0.92
CA ASP A 306 -1.84 2.66 -0.16
C ASP A 306 -0.47 2.02 0.12
N SER A 307 0.57 2.45 -0.57
CA SER A 307 1.97 2.05 -0.39
C SER A 307 2.36 1.99 1.09
N GLY A 308 2.90 0.86 1.54
CA GLY A 308 3.26 0.63 2.94
C GLY A 308 2.12 0.11 3.81
N GLY A 309 0.89 0.07 3.33
CA GLY A 309 -0.26 -0.50 4.02
C GLY A 309 -0.15 -2.02 4.18
N PRO A 310 -0.82 -2.62 5.18
CA PRO A 310 -0.75 -4.04 5.47
C PRO A 310 -1.60 -4.91 4.56
N VAL A 311 -1.11 -6.12 4.33
CA VAL A 311 -1.91 -7.27 3.90
C VAL A 311 -2.14 -8.17 5.10
N PHE A 312 -3.39 -8.38 5.49
CA PHE A 312 -3.80 -9.25 6.57
C PHE A 312 -4.26 -10.60 6.03
N ALA A 313 -3.78 -11.68 6.65
CA ALA A 313 -4.32 -13.02 6.48
C ALA A 313 -4.66 -13.63 7.84
N LYS A 314 -5.53 -14.63 7.84
CA LYS A 314 -5.94 -15.28 9.06
C LYS A 314 -5.04 -16.49 9.37
N ILE A 315 -4.30 -16.39 10.47
CA ILE A 315 -3.44 -17.46 10.97
C ILE A 315 -4.13 -18.12 12.17
N GLY A 316 -4.67 -19.30 11.98
CA GLY A 316 -5.55 -19.90 13.00
C GLY A 316 -6.81 -19.05 13.20
N ASP A 317 -6.96 -18.46 14.38
CA ASP A 317 -8.09 -17.59 14.69
C ASP A 317 -7.74 -16.08 14.71
N GLU A 318 -6.48 -15.72 14.42
CA GLU A 318 -6.00 -14.34 14.48
C GLU A 318 -5.66 -13.78 13.09
N TRP A 319 -6.02 -12.52 12.86
CA TRP A 319 -5.58 -11.76 11.69
C TRP A 319 -4.16 -11.24 11.93
N SER A 320 -3.26 -11.56 11.01
CA SER A 320 -1.84 -11.20 11.10
C SER A 320 -1.36 -10.56 9.81
N VAL A 321 -0.44 -9.63 9.90
CA VAL A 321 0.20 -8.99 8.75
C VAL A 321 1.15 -10.00 8.09
N ILE A 322 0.93 -10.26 6.80
CA ILE A 322 1.75 -11.15 5.97
C ILE A 322 2.51 -10.39 4.88
N GLY A 323 2.02 -9.20 4.50
CA GLY A 323 2.60 -8.38 3.43
C GLY A 323 2.49 -6.88 3.71
N ILE A 324 3.29 -6.12 2.97
CA ILE A 324 3.27 -4.66 2.93
C ILE A 324 3.09 -4.23 1.47
N THR A 325 2.09 -3.43 1.18
CA THR A 325 1.79 -2.93 -0.17
C THR A 325 3.01 -2.23 -0.76
N SER A 326 3.44 -2.67 -1.93
CA SER A 326 4.67 -2.20 -2.59
C SER A 326 4.37 -1.59 -3.95
N HIS A 327 3.96 -2.39 -4.93
CA HIS A 327 3.69 -1.94 -6.29
C HIS A 327 2.64 -2.83 -6.97
N GLY A 328 2.14 -2.38 -8.13
CA GLY A 328 1.11 -3.09 -8.88
C GLY A 328 0.95 -2.55 -10.28
N GLY A 329 -0.18 -2.81 -10.91
CA GLY A 329 -0.58 -2.24 -12.19
C GLY A 329 -0.70 -0.71 -12.13
N GLU A 330 -0.59 -0.07 -13.30
CA GLU A 330 -0.55 1.41 -13.40
C GLU A 330 -1.90 2.05 -13.10
N TYR A 331 -2.98 1.37 -13.47
CA TYR A 331 -4.32 1.99 -13.51
C TYR A 331 -5.26 1.52 -12.41
N SER A 332 -4.86 0.56 -11.58
CA SER A 332 -5.72 -0.08 -10.57
C SER A 332 -7.03 -0.65 -11.15
N ASP A 333 -6.94 -1.18 -12.36
CA ASP A 333 -8.02 -1.75 -13.17
C ASP A 333 -8.27 -3.23 -12.87
N TYR A 334 -9.42 -3.75 -13.33
CA TYR A 334 -9.68 -5.17 -13.32
C TYR A 334 -8.61 -5.95 -14.10
N GLY A 335 -7.98 -6.89 -13.43
CA GLY A 335 -6.89 -7.70 -13.95
C GLY A 335 -5.51 -7.21 -13.52
N ASP A 336 -5.41 -6.06 -12.88
CA ASP A 336 -4.15 -5.60 -12.31
C ASP A 336 -3.65 -6.53 -11.22
N VAL A 337 -2.33 -6.71 -11.18
CA VAL A 337 -1.66 -7.57 -10.21
C VAL A 337 -0.97 -6.72 -9.17
N SER A 338 -1.25 -7.00 -7.90
CA SER A 338 -0.64 -6.33 -6.75
C SER A 338 0.48 -7.17 -6.17
N PHE A 339 1.63 -6.54 -5.97
CA PHE A 339 2.82 -7.11 -5.33
C PHE A 339 3.01 -6.46 -3.96
N ASN A 340 3.03 -7.30 -2.94
CA ASN A 340 3.17 -6.84 -1.57
C ASN A 340 4.40 -7.52 -0.97
N THR A 341 5.33 -6.74 -0.40
CA THR A 341 6.56 -7.29 0.20
C THR A 341 6.21 -8.26 1.32
N ARG A 342 6.66 -9.51 1.20
CA ARG A 342 6.35 -10.61 2.11
C ARG A 342 7.09 -10.43 3.45
N VAL A 343 6.36 -10.11 4.51
CA VAL A 343 6.94 -9.71 5.82
C VAL A 343 7.74 -10.83 6.46
N SER A 344 7.27 -12.08 6.39
CA SER A 344 7.93 -13.24 7.02
C SER A 344 9.36 -13.47 6.55
N THR A 345 9.69 -13.09 5.31
CA THR A 345 11.04 -13.22 4.75
C THR A 345 12.02 -12.19 5.30
N HIS A 346 11.52 -11.15 5.98
CA HIS A 346 12.32 -10.08 6.58
C HIS A 346 12.36 -10.15 8.11
N SER A 347 11.86 -11.23 8.72
CA SER A 347 11.76 -11.39 10.16
C SER A 347 13.11 -11.23 10.89
N ASP A 348 14.18 -11.80 10.35
CA ASP A 348 15.52 -11.68 10.93
C ASP A 348 16.00 -10.21 10.93
N TRP A 349 15.76 -9.48 9.83
CA TRP A 349 16.08 -8.06 9.75
C TRP A 349 15.24 -7.24 10.72
N ILE A 350 13.92 -7.43 10.74
CA ILE A 350 13.00 -6.75 11.66
C ILE A 350 13.45 -6.97 13.10
N CYS A 351 13.74 -8.22 13.48
CA CYS A 351 14.12 -8.56 14.82
C CYS A 351 15.55 -8.08 15.17
N SER A 352 16.44 -7.93 14.20
CA SER A 352 17.77 -7.36 14.44
C SER A 352 17.74 -5.90 14.90
N ILE A 353 16.66 -5.16 14.57
CA ILE A 353 16.44 -3.77 14.96
C ILE A 353 15.84 -3.67 16.38
N SER A 354 15.16 -4.74 16.82
CA SER A 354 14.58 -4.81 18.18
C SER A 354 15.65 -4.64 19.24
N LYS A 355 15.39 -3.82 20.26
CA LYS A 355 16.37 -3.53 21.31
C LYS A 355 15.74 -3.44 22.69
N PRO A 356 16.52 -3.67 23.78
CA PRO A 356 16.03 -3.51 25.12
C PRO A 356 15.45 -2.10 25.35
N GLY A 357 14.24 -2.03 25.92
CA GLY A 357 13.52 -0.78 26.14
C GLY A 357 12.64 -0.31 24.98
N ARG A 358 12.84 -0.88 23.78
CA ARG A 358 11.99 -0.66 22.59
C ARG A 358 11.83 -1.97 21.83
N PRO A 359 11.20 -3.00 22.43
CA PRO A 359 11.06 -4.29 21.79
C PRO A 359 10.06 -4.21 20.63
N ILE A 360 10.31 -5.00 19.59
CA ILE A 360 9.34 -5.28 18.53
C ILE A 360 8.55 -6.51 18.96
N SER A 361 7.23 -6.42 18.95
CA SER A 361 6.35 -7.53 19.29
C SER A 361 6.58 -8.69 18.32
N GLY A 362 6.65 -9.93 18.81
CA GLY A 362 6.93 -11.10 17.97
C GLY A 362 8.41 -11.43 17.78
N CYS A 363 9.33 -10.53 18.16
CA CYS A 363 10.77 -10.82 18.21
C CYS A 363 11.15 -11.37 19.60
N THR A 364 11.72 -12.57 19.66
CA THR A 364 12.15 -13.26 20.90
C THR A 364 13.64 -13.00 21.19
#